data_de73b880e61bd27790bb95f77f6d20c7
#
_entry.id   de73b880e61bd27790bb95f77f6d20c7
#
_cell.length_a   1.000
_cell.length_b   1.000
_cell.length_c   1.000
_cell.angle_alpha   90.00
_cell.angle_beta   90.00
_cell.angle_gamma   90.00
#
_symmetry.space_group_name_H-M   'P 1'
#
loop_
_entity.id
_entity.type
_entity.pdbx_description
1 polymer ?
#
loop_
_entity_poly.entity_id
_entity_poly.type
_entity_poly.pdbx_seq_one_letter_code
_entity_poly.pdbx_strand_id
1 'polypeptide(L)'
;TSDFKFIEGIFQACQYFQSHDFKMVIITNQSGISRGYYSENDFKILTKWMLKQFLIKDINILDVLHCPHGPESNCSCRKPNPGMLLKAQSLYNIEMQYSWMIGDKEEDIKAANAAGIKNTILVKSGHAIDEQNSNAKYILKSIQESIEVIK
;
A
#
# COMPACT_ATOMS: atom_id res chain seq x y z
N THR A 1 -19.66 -0.97 3.14
CA THR A 1 -19.20 -0.21 1.96
C THR A 1 -19.64 1.24 1.99
N SER A 2 -20.76 1.55 2.66
CA SER A 2 -21.25 2.93 2.74
C SER A 2 -20.26 3.87 3.45
N ASP A 3 -19.45 3.32 4.36
CA ASP A 3 -18.46 4.09 5.11
C ASP A 3 -17.07 4.08 4.44
N PHE A 4 -16.93 3.32 3.36
CA PHE A 4 -15.65 3.23 2.66
C PHE A 4 -15.52 4.40 1.67
N LYS A 5 -14.38 5.09 1.76
CA LYS A 5 -14.08 6.19 0.84
C LYS A 5 -12.70 6.00 0.24
N PHE A 6 -12.59 6.22 -1.05
CA PHE A 6 -11.30 6.24 -1.72
C PHE A 6 -10.58 7.55 -1.44
N ILE A 7 -9.26 7.48 -1.31
CA ILE A 7 -8.41 8.66 -1.18
C ILE A 7 -8.50 9.46 -2.48
N GLU A 8 -8.65 10.78 -2.35
CA GLU A 8 -8.73 11.66 -3.51
C GLU A 8 -7.50 11.51 -4.39
N GLY A 9 -7.72 11.38 -5.69
CA GLY A 9 -6.65 11.25 -6.67
C GLY A 9 -6.13 9.84 -6.87
N ILE A 10 -6.64 8.84 -6.11
CA ILE A 10 -6.14 7.46 -6.21
C ILE A 10 -6.35 6.86 -7.60
N PHE A 11 -7.52 7.08 -8.19
CA PHE A 11 -7.81 6.52 -9.52
C PHE A 11 -6.94 7.15 -10.59
N GLN A 12 -6.75 8.47 -10.54
CA GLN A 12 -5.90 9.18 -11.51
C GLN A 12 -4.45 8.71 -11.41
N ALA A 13 -3.94 8.58 -10.19
CA ALA A 13 -2.57 8.11 -9.97
C ALA A 13 -2.40 6.68 -10.48
N CYS A 14 -3.32 5.79 -10.16
CA CYS A 14 -3.24 4.39 -10.58
C CYS A 14 -3.36 4.24 -12.10
N GLN A 15 -4.21 5.04 -12.74
CA GLN A 15 -4.31 5.04 -14.20
C GLN A 15 -2.98 5.47 -14.85
N TYR A 16 -2.34 6.46 -14.27
CA TYR A 16 -1.02 6.91 -14.73
C TYR A 16 0.02 5.80 -14.58
N PHE A 17 0.09 5.17 -13.41
CA PHE A 17 1.06 4.09 -13.17
C PHE A 17 0.85 2.94 -14.14
N GLN A 18 -0.41 2.54 -14.33
CA GLN A 18 -0.74 1.45 -15.25
C GLN A 18 -0.36 1.79 -16.70
N SER A 19 -0.59 3.04 -17.12
CA SER A 19 -0.25 3.49 -18.47
C SER A 19 1.26 3.54 -18.71
N HIS A 20 2.05 3.55 -17.63
CA HIS A 20 3.51 3.52 -17.69
C HIS A 20 4.06 2.13 -17.35
N ASP A 21 3.23 1.10 -17.53
CA ASP A 21 3.59 -0.30 -17.39
C ASP A 21 3.95 -0.75 -15.98
N PHE A 22 3.53 -0.01 -14.95
CA PHE A 22 3.68 -0.44 -13.58
C PHE A 22 2.56 -1.41 -13.20
N LYS A 23 2.93 -2.50 -12.53
CA LYS A 23 1.97 -3.37 -11.87
C LYS A 23 1.77 -2.84 -10.46
N MET A 24 0.54 -2.95 -9.94
CA MET A 24 0.18 -2.38 -8.65
C MET A 24 -0.27 -3.48 -7.70
N VAL A 25 0.30 -3.45 -6.48
CA VAL A 25 -0.06 -4.36 -5.39
C VAL A 25 -0.41 -3.51 -4.18
N ILE A 26 -1.48 -3.86 -3.50
CA ILE A 26 -1.89 -3.17 -2.27
C ILE A 26 -1.41 -4.00 -1.09
N ILE A 27 -0.73 -3.35 -0.15
CA ILE A 27 -0.19 -3.96 1.05
C ILE A 27 -0.84 -3.25 2.25
N THR A 28 -1.49 -4.01 3.13
CA THR A 28 -2.26 -3.39 4.21
C THR A 28 -2.22 -4.18 5.51
N ASN A 29 -2.01 -3.48 6.64
CA ASN A 29 -2.22 -4.03 7.97
C ASN A 29 -3.71 -3.99 8.29
N GLN A 30 -4.25 -5.11 8.80
CA GLN A 30 -5.67 -5.24 9.12
C GLN A 30 -5.83 -5.83 10.53
N SER A 31 -5.30 -5.12 11.54
CA SER A 31 -5.33 -5.58 12.92
C SER A 31 -6.76 -5.69 13.50
N GLY A 32 -7.74 -5.02 12.88
CA GLY A 32 -9.14 -5.14 13.28
C GLY A 32 -9.66 -6.56 13.22
N ILE A 33 -9.08 -7.42 12.38
CA ILE A 33 -9.44 -8.82 12.30
C ILE A 33 -9.07 -9.54 13.60
N SER A 34 -7.84 -9.36 14.09
CA SER A 34 -7.40 -9.98 15.33
C SER A 34 -8.13 -9.42 16.56
N ARG A 35 -8.60 -8.17 16.48
CA ARG A 35 -9.35 -7.52 17.57
C ARG A 35 -10.83 -7.87 17.55
N GLY A 36 -11.30 -8.63 16.57
CA GLY A 36 -12.68 -9.03 16.46
C GLY A 36 -13.62 -7.96 15.93
N TYR A 37 -13.10 -6.87 15.36
CA TYR A 37 -13.94 -5.79 14.83
C TYR A 37 -14.62 -6.21 13.52
N TYR A 38 -13.99 -7.09 12.76
CA TYR A 38 -14.54 -7.67 11.54
C TYR A 38 -13.75 -8.96 11.25
N SER A 39 -14.34 -9.82 10.42
CA SER A 39 -13.75 -11.13 10.10
C SER A 39 -12.89 -11.07 8.84
N GLU A 40 -12.12 -12.14 8.61
CA GLU A 40 -11.42 -12.34 7.34
C GLU A 40 -12.40 -12.32 6.18
N ASN A 41 -13.59 -12.91 6.36
CA ASN A 41 -14.61 -12.94 5.33
C ASN A 41 -15.13 -11.53 5.02
N ASP A 42 -15.35 -10.72 6.06
CA ASP A 42 -15.76 -9.32 5.89
C ASP A 42 -14.72 -8.54 5.08
N PHE A 43 -13.45 -8.74 5.40
CA PHE A 43 -12.35 -8.10 4.67
C PHE A 43 -12.31 -8.56 3.22
N LYS A 44 -12.53 -9.84 2.97
CA LYS A 44 -12.54 -10.39 1.62
C LYS A 44 -13.66 -9.77 0.78
N ILE A 45 -14.86 -9.61 1.37
CA ILE A 45 -16.01 -8.99 0.69
C ILE A 45 -15.69 -7.54 0.32
N LEU A 46 -15.14 -6.79 1.27
CA LEU A 46 -14.77 -5.39 1.03
C LEU A 46 -13.70 -5.28 -0.05
N THR A 47 -12.70 -6.17 -0.01
CA THR A 47 -11.63 -6.21 -1.00
C THR A 47 -12.17 -6.46 -2.40
N LYS A 48 -13.09 -7.41 -2.56
CA LYS A 48 -13.72 -7.68 -3.86
C LYS A 48 -14.46 -6.45 -4.38
N TRP A 49 -15.19 -5.77 -3.51
CA TRP A 49 -15.90 -4.56 -3.89
C TRP A 49 -14.90 -3.48 -4.33
N MET A 50 -13.84 -3.27 -3.57
CA MET A 50 -12.79 -2.29 -3.88
C MET A 50 -12.17 -2.57 -5.24
N LEU A 51 -11.78 -3.83 -5.50
CA LEU A 51 -11.16 -4.21 -6.76
C LEU A 51 -12.11 -3.97 -7.94
N LYS A 52 -13.41 -4.21 -7.73
CA LYS A 52 -14.42 -3.94 -8.75
C LYS A 52 -14.49 -2.44 -9.08
N GLN A 53 -14.37 -1.57 -8.08
CA GLN A 53 -14.35 -0.13 -8.30
C GLN A 53 -13.14 0.29 -9.15
N PHE A 54 -11.97 -0.30 -8.90
CA PHE A 54 -10.80 -0.07 -9.74
C PHE A 54 -11.04 -0.55 -11.17
N LEU A 55 -11.64 -1.73 -11.35
CA LEU A 55 -11.94 -2.27 -12.69
C LEU A 55 -12.91 -1.39 -13.48
N ILE A 56 -13.90 -0.79 -12.81
CA ILE A 56 -14.82 0.15 -13.47
C ILE A 56 -14.04 1.33 -14.07
N LYS A 57 -12.89 1.68 -13.49
CA LYS A 57 -12.00 2.73 -13.98
C LYS A 57 -10.89 2.18 -14.88
N ASP A 58 -11.02 0.94 -15.34
CA ASP A 58 -10.03 0.23 -16.17
C ASP A 58 -8.67 0.06 -15.48
N ILE A 59 -8.66 -0.04 -14.14
CA ILE A 59 -7.46 -0.24 -13.36
C ILE A 59 -7.40 -1.68 -12.88
N ASN A 60 -6.31 -2.37 -13.20
CA ASN A 60 -6.06 -3.74 -12.75
C ASN A 60 -5.06 -3.73 -11.60
N ILE A 61 -5.53 -4.09 -10.41
CA ILE A 61 -4.68 -4.29 -9.25
C ILE A 61 -4.23 -5.75 -9.27
N LEU A 62 -2.93 -5.98 -9.26
CA LEU A 62 -2.36 -7.32 -9.38
C LEU A 62 -2.73 -8.20 -8.20
N ASP A 63 -2.64 -7.66 -6.98
CA ASP A 63 -2.96 -8.40 -5.76
C ASP A 63 -3.19 -7.45 -4.60
N VAL A 64 -3.86 -7.96 -3.57
CA VAL A 64 -4.03 -7.28 -2.28
C VAL A 64 -3.52 -8.24 -1.21
N LEU A 65 -2.46 -7.85 -0.50
CA LEU A 65 -1.90 -8.63 0.59
C LEU A 65 -2.20 -7.93 1.91
N HIS A 66 -2.65 -8.69 2.89
CA HIS A 66 -2.99 -8.11 4.18
C HIS A 66 -2.37 -8.91 5.32
N CYS A 67 -2.17 -8.23 6.45
CA CYS A 67 -1.73 -8.87 7.69
C CYS A 67 -2.85 -8.69 8.72
N PRO A 68 -3.46 -9.78 9.21
CA PRO A 68 -4.57 -9.69 10.15
C PRO A 68 -4.14 -9.52 11.61
N HIS A 69 -2.84 -9.55 11.89
CA HIS A 69 -2.31 -9.59 13.25
C HIS A 69 -2.24 -8.20 13.88
N GLY A 70 -2.29 -8.15 15.22
CA GLY A 70 -2.13 -6.91 15.97
C GLY A 70 -0.67 -6.55 16.23
N PRO A 71 -0.44 -5.35 16.82
CA PRO A 71 0.94 -4.88 17.08
C PRO A 71 1.74 -5.76 18.02
N GLU A 72 1.08 -6.50 18.92
CA GLU A 72 1.71 -7.37 19.88
C GLU A 72 2.11 -8.75 19.29
N SER A 73 1.71 -9.01 18.06
CA SER A 73 2.07 -10.25 17.38
C SER A 73 3.52 -10.19 16.91
N ASN A 74 4.20 -11.34 16.91
CA ASN A 74 5.55 -11.47 16.40
C ASN A 74 5.57 -11.96 14.95
N CYS A 75 4.53 -11.66 14.18
CA CYS A 75 4.45 -12.06 12.79
C CYS A 75 5.46 -11.30 11.92
N SER A 76 5.85 -11.89 10.80
CA SER A 76 6.74 -11.26 9.83
C SER A 76 6.00 -10.35 8.83
N CYS A 77 4.67 -10.45 8.78
CA CYS A 77 3.89 -9.75 7.76
C CYS A 77 3.47 -8.32 8.13
N ARG A 78 3.33 -8.03 9.44
CA ARG A 78 2.86 -6.71 9.87
C ARG A 78 3.93 -5.65 9.63
N LYS A 79 3.58 -4.60 8.86
CA LYS A 79 4.47 -3.45 8.70
C LYS A 79 4.78 -2.84 10.07
N PRO A 80 6.01 -2.48 10.39
CA PRO A 80 7.13 -2.24 9.48
C PRO A 80 7.92 -3.49 9.03
N ASN A 81 7.48 -4.69 9.35
CA ASN A 81 8.13 -5.90 8.84
C ASN A 81 7.85 -6.07 7.35
N PRO A 82 8.80 -6.64 6.58
CA PRO A 82 8.70 -6.69 5.13
C PRO A 82 7.98 -7.92 4.58
N GLY A 83 7.36 -8.75 5.43
CA GLY A 83 6.84 -10.06 5.02
C GLY A 83 5.87 -10.03 3.85
N MET A 84 4.93 -9.08 3.82
CA MET A 84 3.97 -8.98 2.71
C MET A 84 4.67 -8.59 1.41
N LEU A 85 5.65 -7.66 1.48
CA LEU A 85 6.41 -7.23 0.31
C LEU A 85 7.28 -8.36 -0.23
N LEU A 86 7.92 -9.13 0.64
CA LEU A 86 8.72 -10.28 0.23
C LEU A 86 7.84 -11.37 -0.38
N LYS A 87 6.64 -11.55 0.14
CA LYS A 87 5.66 -12.48 -0.44
C LYS A 87 5.27 -12.06 -1.85
N ALA A 88 4.99 -10.77 -2.04
CA ALA A 88 4.66 -10.23 -3.37
C ALA A 88 5.82 -10.45 -4.33
N GLN A 89 7.05 -10.19 -3.89
CA GLN A 89 8.25 -10.43 -4.71
C GLN A 89 8.33 -11.87 -5.17
N SER A 90 8.12 -12.81 -4.26
CA SER A 90 8.19 -14.23 -4.55
C SER A 90 7.09 -14.68 -5.51
N LEU A 91 5.86 -14.18 -5.33
CA LEU A 91 4.72 -14.57 -6.15
C LEU A 91 4.79 -14.02 -7.58
N TYR A 92 5.31 -12.80 -7.74
CA TYR A 92 5.21 -12.07 -9.00
C TYR A 92 6.57 -11.70 -9.60
N ASN A 93 7.65 -12.19 -9.00
CA ASN A 93 9.02 -11.95 -9.49
C ASN A 93 9.32 -10.45 -9.64
N ILE A 94 8.99 -9.69 -8.61
CA ILE A 94 9.11 -8.23 -8.63
C ILE A 94 10.59 -7.81 -8.49
N GLU A 95 11.00 -6.85 -9.32
CA GLU A 95 12.33 -6.24 -9.22
C GLU A 95 12.28 -5.08 -8.24
N MET A 96 12.66 -5.34 -6.99
CA MET A 96 12.54 -4.38 -5.89
C MET A 96 13.31 -3.08 -6.15
N GLN A 97 14.46 -3.17 -6.81
CA GLN A 97 15.29 -1.98 -7.08
C GLN A 97 14.60 -1.00 -8.04
N TYR A 98 13.63 -1.45 -8.83
CA TYR A 98 12.88 -0.61 -9.75
C TYR A 98 11.44 -0.37 -9.30
N SER A 99 11.11 -0.84 -8.12
CA SER A 99 9.76 -0.70 -7.57
C SER A 99 9.64 0.54 -6.69
N TRP A 100 8.42 1.00 -6.52
CA TRP A 100 8.07 2.15 -5.69
C TRP A 100 7.12 1.74 -4.59
N MET A 101 7.29 2.29 -3.41
CA MET A 101 6.35 2.13 -2.30
C MET A 101 5.75 3.50 -1.98
N ILE A 102 4.43 3.57 -2.00
CA ILE A 102 3.70 4.77 -1.61
C ILE A 102 2.89 4.44 -0.37
N GLY A 103 3.09 5.17 0.69
CA GLY A 103 2.37 4.95 1.94
C GLY A 103 2.15 6.24 2.71
N ASP A 104 1.27 6.18 3.70
CA ASP A 104 0.94 7.33 4.53
C ASP A 104 1.52 7.25 5.94
N LYS A 105 2.24 6.18 6.24
CA LYS A 105 2.87 5.95 7.54
C LYS A 105 4.33 5.57 7.37
N GLU A 106 5.14 5.95 8.35
CA GLU A 106 6.56 5.61 8.32
C GLU A 106 6.79 4.09 8.32
N GLU A 107 5.88 3.31 8.91
CA GLU A 107 5.96 1.84 8.88
C GLU A 107 5.95 1.30 7.46
N ASP A 108 5.24 1.97 6.54
CA ASP A 108 5.23 1.58 5.11
C ASP A 108 6.62 1.75 4.51
N ILE A 109 7.27 2.86 4.86
CA ILE A 109 8.60 3.19 4.34
C ILE A 109 9.63 2.21 4.89
N LYS A 110 9.56 1.91 6.18
CA LYS A 110 10.47 0.96 6.82
C LYS A 110 10.34 -0.44 6.23
N ALA A 111 9.11 -0.88 5.99
CA ALA A 111 8.85 -2.19 5.37
C ALA A 111 9.45 -2.24 3.95
N ALA A 112 9.27 -1.18 3.18
CA ALA A 112 9.79 -1.10 1.82
C ALA A 112 11.32 -1.16 1.82
N ASN A 113 11.97 -0.37 2.67
CA ASN A 113 13.44 -0.37 2.76
C ASN A 113 13.96 -1.74 3.18
N ALA A 114 13.29 -2.39 4.14
CA ALA A 114 13.68 -3.73 4.59
C ALA A 114 13.52 -4.78 3.49
N ALA A 115 12.62 -4.56 2.54
CA ALA A 115 12.39 -5.47 1.42
C ALA A 115 13.26 -5.14 0.18
N GLY A 116 14.10 -4.11 0.27
CA GLY A 116 14.98 -3.75 -0.84
C GLY A 116 14.44 -2.67 -1.76
N ILE A 117 13.33 -2.05 -1.40
CA ILE A 117 12.75 -0.94 -2.16
C ILE A 117 13.29 0.37 -1.60
N LYS A 118 14.06 1.10 -2.39
CA LYS A 118 14.63 2.39 -2.00
C LYS A 118 13.82 3.58 -2.49
N ASN A 119 12.99 3.37 -3.50
CA ASN A 119 12.14 4.41 -4.07
C ASN A 119 10.86 4.48 -3.24
N THR A 120 10.82 5.36 -2.25
CA THR A 120 9.73 5.45 -1.30
C THR A 120 9.13 6.85 -1.28
N ILE A 121 7.82 6.89 -1.17
CA ILE A 121 7.05 8.14 -1.10
C ILE A 121 6.14 8.07 0.13
N LEU A 122 6.30 9.06 1.02
CA LEU A 122 5.42 9.23 2.16
C LEU A 122 4.44 10.35 1.82
N VAL A 123 3.15 10.04 1.85
CA VAL A 123 2.10 11.01 1.54
C VAL A 123 1.40 11.48 2.81
N LYS A 124 1.08 12.77 2.85
CA LYS A 124 0.42 13.40 4.00
C LYS A 124 -1.09 13.24 3.83
N SER A 125 -1.63 12.16 4.40
CA SER A 125 -3.07 11.83 4.25
C SER A 125 -3.83 12.12 5.55
N GLY A 126 -3.63 13.29 6.13
CA GLY A 126 -4.31 13.66 7.35
C GLY A 126 -3.67 13.16 8.63
N HIS A 127 -2.53 12.48 8.54
CA HIS A 127 -1.73 12.08 9.69
C HIS A 127 -0.63 13.09 9.96
N ALA A 128 -0.25 13.23 11.23
CA ALA A 128 0.95 13.96 11.59
C ALA A 128 2.17 13.14 11.14
N ILE A 129 3.06 13.78 10.39
CA ILE A 129 4.27 13.15 9.88
C ILE A 129 5.49 13.84 10.47
N ASP A 130 6.42 13.05 11.00
CA ASP A 130 7.71 13.54 11.44
C ASP A 130 8.66 13.56 10.24
N GLU A 131 8.60 14.64 9.46
CA GLU A 131 9.39 14.76 8.23
C GLU A 131 10.88 14.73 8.46
N GLN A 132 11.34 15.23 9.62
CA GLN A 132 12.77 15.29 9.93
C GLN A 132 13.38 13.92 10.18
N ASN A 133 12.57 12.98 10.67
CA ASN A 133 13.03 11.64 11.02
C ASN A 133 12.56 10.58 10.02
N SER A 134 11.94 10.99 8.91
CA SER A 134 11.46 10.05 7.90
C SER A 134 12.62 9.55 7.02
N ASN A 135 12.59 8.27 6.69
CA ASN A 135 13.50 7.64 5.75
C ASN A 135 12.96 7.60 4.32
N ALA A 136 11.83 8.25 4.07
CA ALA A 136 11.24 8.30 2.74
C ALA A 136 12.11 9.11 1.79
N LYS A 137 12.23 8.63 0.55
CA LYS A 137 12.97 9.36 -0.49
C LYS A 137 12.26 10.65 -0.87
N TYR A 138 10.94 10.62 -0.90
CA TYR A 138 10.08 11.78 -1.19
C TYR A 138 8.97 11.88 -0.17
N ILE A 139 8.62 13.11 0.20
CA ILE A 139 7.46 13.38 1.06
C ILE A 139 6.55 14.33 0.27
N LEU A 140 5.35 13.87 -0.03
CA LEU A 140 4.40 14.58 -0.88
C LEU A 140 3.08 14.81 -0.15
N LYS A 141 2.31 15.78 -0.59
CA LYS A 141 1.01 16.09 0.02
C LYS A 141 -0.03 15.01 -0.26
N SER A 142 0.00 14.42 -1.46
CA SER A 142 -1.00 13.46 -1.89
C SER A 142 -0.40 12.45 -2.86
N ILE A 143 -1.11 11.33 -3.05
CA ILE A 143 -0.71 10.32 -4.03
C ILE A 143 -0.73 10.90 -5.46
N GLN A 144 -1.57 11.88 -5.72
CA GLN A 144 -1.67 12.50 -7.04
C GLN A 144 -0.36 13.16 -7.46
N GLU A 145 0.37 13.75 -6.51
CA GLU A 145 1.67 14.36 -6.79
C GLU A 145 2.73 13.33 -7.17
N SER A 146 2.53 12.06 -6.82
CA SER A 146 3.50 10.99 -7.13
C SER A 146 3.67 10.78 -8.63
N ILE A 147 2.69 11.16 -9.45
CA ILE A 147 2.80 11.03 -10.91
C ILE A 147 3.91 11.91 -11.50
N GLU A 148 4.31 12.96 -10.79
CA GLU A 148 5.40 13.82 -11.25
C GLU A 148 6.76 13.26 -10.87
N VAL A 149 6.81 12.34 -9.92
CA VAL A 149 8.03 11.76 -9.36
C VAL A 149 8.32 10.40 -10.00
N ILE A 150 7.30 9.57 -10.16
CA ILE A 150 7.42 8.23 -10.74
C ILE A 150 7.37 8.35 -12.26
N LYS A 151 8.46 7.99 -12.89
CA LYS A 151 8.57 8.08 -14.36
C LYS A 151 9.11 6.79 -14.96
#